data_05abdd36ca92d341805b2aa7504a0e09
#
_entry.id   05abdd36ca92d341805b2aa7504a0e09
#
_cell.length_a   1.000
_cell.length_b   1.000
_cell.length_c   1.000
_cell.angle_alpha   90.00
_cell.angle_beta   90.00
_cell.angle_gamma   90.00
#
_symmetry.space_group_name_H-M   'P 1'
#
loop_
_entity.id
_entity.type
_entity.pdbx_description
1 polymer ?
#
loop_
_entity_poly.entity_id
_entity_poly.type
_entity_poly.pdbx_seq_one_letter_code
_entity_poly.pdbx_strand_id
1 'polypeptide(L)'
;MSVDMANCHFVEIAVLTAVHAGYARYLPAAWQSLCAQTHTDWSWFVQADGLRTPEIPAALINCGATDDPRLHLAFNGTREGPAITRNVALGRIAAPLIQNLDADDELEPNALTDLSAALEANPMAGFAVGRARDLLSSGELRFCPDDLPPGLIGRGELLEAWITLTDTYRLPVHPAGVMWRRDLLLAAGGWAAMRGMEDTALLMSASALAPAIVLDVPTLRYRKHHLQRSTRPSTFEGGEQQISLVRARAASLLTGPGWLALAH
;
A
#
# COMPACT_ATOMS: atom_id res chain seq x y z
N MET A 1 34.00 22.99 1.44
CA MET A 1 32.59 23.37 1.60
C MET A 1 31.89 22.20 2.28
N SER A 2 31.70 22.31 3.59
CA SER A 2 30.98 21.31 4.39
C SER A 2 29.49 21.56 4.11
N VAL A 3 28.82 20.61 3.48
CA VAL A 3 27.36 20.62 3.33
C VAL A 3 26.80 20.32 4.72
N ASP A 4 26.10 21.29 5.28
CA ASP A 4 25.45 21.22 6.57
C ASP A 4 24.29 20.21 6.48
N MET A 5 24.49 18.99 6.99
CA MET A 5 23.52 17.89 7.02
C MET A 5 22.44 18.06 8.11
N ALA A 6 22.28 19.29 8.67
CA ALA A 6 21.55 19.53 9.90
C ALA A 6 20.10 19.97 9.75
N ASN A 7 19.44 19.84 8.58
CA ASN A 7 18.00 20.18 8.45
C ASN A 7 17.28 19.41 7.32
N CYS A 8 17.48 18.11 7.21
CA CYS A 8 16.49 17.28 6.50
C CYS A 8 15.29 17.09 7.43
N HIS A 9 14.28 17.94 7.35
CA HIS A 9 12.96 17.63 7.88
C HIS A 9 12.37 16.53 7.01
N PHE A 10 12.44 15.28 7.48
CA PHE A 10 11.73 14.17 6.82
C PHE A 10 10.22 14.41 6.96
N VAL A 11 9.50 14.13 5.89
CA VAL A 11 8.03 14.13 5.92
C VAL A 11 7.55 12.92 6.69
N GLU A 12 6.66 13.11 7.67
CA GLU A 12 6.07 12.01 8.44
C GLU A 12 5.34 11.01 7.52
N ILE A 13 5.65 9.72 7.68
CA ILE A 13 5.04 8.63 6.93
C ILE A 13 4.28 7.70 7.87
N ALA A 14 3.00 7.48 7.63
CA ALA A 14 2.27 6.42 8.28
C ALA A 14 2.35 5.13 7.46
N VAL A 15 2.90 4.07 8.03
CA VAL A 15 2.84 2.73 7.44
C VAL A 15 1.57 2.06 7.91
N LEU A 16 0.69 1.64 6.99
CA LEU A 16 -0.61 1.08 7.27
C LEU A 16 -0.62 -0.42 6.98
N THR A 17 -0.93 -1.22 8.00
CA THR A 17 -1.03 -2.68 7.90
C THR A 17 -2.38 -3.16 8.45
N ALA A 18 -3.17 -3.82 7.60
CA ALA A 18 -4.33 -4.60 8.03
C ALA A 18 -3.90 -6.04 8.30
N VAL A 19 -4.28 -6.63 9.44
CA VAL A 19 -3.88 -7.98 9.80
C VAL A 19 -4.99 -8.74 10.50
N HIS A 20 -5.16 -10.03 10.21
CA HIS A 20 -5.96 -10.95 11.01
C HIS A 20 -5.07 -11.97 11.73
N ALA A 21 -5.58 -12.62 12.79
CA ALA A 21 -4.80 -13.52 13.65
C ALA A 21 -3.98 -14.59 12.88
N GLY A 22 -4.52 -15.15 11.79
CA GLY A 22 -3.83 -16.14 10.97
C GLY A 22 -2.55 -15.64 10.26
N TYR A 23 -2.36 -14.31 10.18
CA TYR A 23 -1.18 -13.66 9.59
C TYR A 23 -0.24 -13.05 10.64
N ALA A 24 -0.59 -13.11 11.93
CA ALA A 24 0.20 -12.53 13.01
C ALA A 24 1.68 -12.96 13.00
N ARG A 25 1.95 -14.22 12.59
CA ARG A 25 3.31 -14.78 12.51
C ARG A 25 4.26 -14.04 11.56
N TYR A 26 3.74 -13.24 10.63
CA TYR A 26 4.56 -12.49 9.66
C TYR A 26 4.90 -11.08 10.17
N LEU A 27 4.17 -10.54 11.15
CA LEU A 27 4.41 -9.20 11.71
C LEU A 27 5.85 -8.96 12.18
N PRO A 28 6.57 -9.95 12.77
CA PRO A 28 7.97 -9.74 13.12
C PRO A 28 8.88 -9.40 11.94
N ALA A 29 8.65 -10.01 10.76
CA ALA A 29 9.44 -9.70 9.56
C ALA A 29 9.08 -8.32 8.99
N ALA A 30 7.79 -7.97 8.96
CA ALA A 30 7.34 -6.63 8.60
C ALA A 30 7.96 -5.57 9.53
N TRP A 31 7.94 -5.80 10.86
CA TRP A 31 8.57 -4.93 11.84
C TRP A 31 10.08 -4.74 11.60
N GLN A 32 10.81 -5.84 11.39
CA GLN A 32 12.25 -5.77 11.10
C GLN A 32 12.53 -4.96 9.85
N SER A 33 11.70 -5.08 8.80
CA SER A 33 11.83 -4.30 7.57
C SER A 33 11.61 -2.81 7.80
N LEU A 34 10.73 -2.43 8.74
CA LEU A 34 10.51 -1.05 9.15
C LEU A 34 11.67 -0.50 9.97
N CYS A 35 12.20 -1.27 10.92
CA CYS A 35 13.38 -0.88 11.68
C CYS A 35 14.63 -0.69 10.80
N ALA A 36 14.69 -1.36 9.65
CA ALA A 36 15.79 -1.25 8.69
C ALA A 36 15.65 -0.07 7.71
N GLN A 37 14.56 0.71 7.78
CA GLN A 37 14.37 1.84 6.89
C GLN A 37 15.38 2.96 7.12
N THR A 38 15.88 3.54 6.03
CA THR A 38 16.77 4.71 6.08
C THR A 38 16.03 6.01 6.40
N HIS A 39 14.74 6.10 6.04
CA HIS A 39 13.83 7.14 6.51
C HIS A 39 13.42 6.83 7.95
N THR A 40 13.58 7.77 8.88
CA THR A 40 13.37 7.51 10.32
C THR A 40 12.08 8.09 10.89
N ASP A 41 11.45 9.04 10.19
CA ASP A 41 10.21 9.70 10.63
C ASP A 41 8.98 8.94 10.09
N TRP A 42 8.69 7.79 10.71
CA TRP A 42 7.54 6.97 10.39
C TRP A 42 6.83 6.44 11.64
N SER A 43 5.55 6.15 11.49
CA SER A 43 4.73 5.46 12.49
C SER A 43 4.05 4.24 11.86
N TRP A 44 3.90 3.14 12.62
CA TRP A 44 3.29 1.90 12.13
C TRP A 44 1.88 1.72 12.68
N PHE A 45 0.87 1.83 11.83
CA PHE A 45 -0.53 1.65 12.16
C PHE A 45 -0.96 0.22 11.82
N VAL A 46 -0.99 -0.65 12.83
CA VAL A 46 -1.47 -2.02 12.73
C VAL A 46 -2.93 -2.05 13.15
N GLN A 47 -3.81 -2.35 12.20
CA GLN A 47 -5.23 -2.53 12.44
C GLN A 47 -5.59 -4.02 12.35
N ALA A 48 -6.03 -4.58 13.47
CA ALA A 48 -6.41 -5.99 13.56
C ALA A 48 -7.86 -6.20 13.10
N ASP A 49 -8.04 -7.08 12.11
CA ASP A 49 -9.32 -7.51 11.57
C ASP A 49 -9.89 -8.66 12.43
N GLY A 50 -10.77 -8.33 13.35
CA GLY A 50 -11.40 -9.26 14.24
C GLY A 50 -11.33 -8.88 15.72
N LEU A 51 -11.69 -9.84 16.57
CA LEU A 51 -11.61 -9.72 18.02
C LEU A 51 -10.16 -9.60 18.50
N ARG A 52 -9.99 -9.04 19.69
CA ARG A 52 -8.68 -8.99 20.36
C ARG A 52 -8.32 -10.41 20.85
N THR A 53 -7.57 -11.12 20.01
CA THR A 53 -7.02 -12.44 20.32
C THR A 53 -5.52 -12.31 20.62
N PRO A 54 -4.87 -13.30 21.30
CA PRO A 54 -3.49 -13.16 21.76
C PRO A 54 -2.44 -13.19 20.65
N GLU A 55 -2.74 -13.70 19.46
CA GLU A 55 -1.75 -13.97 18.41
C GLU A 55 -1.05 -12.71 17.91
N ILE A 56 -1.82 -11.64 17.65
CA ILE A 56 -1.27 -10.37 17.14
C ILE A 56 -0.46 -9.66 18.21
N PRO A 57 -0.99 -9.43 19.44
CA PRO A 57 -0.17 -8.86 20.52
C PRO A 57 1.07 -9.68 20.84
N ALA A 58 0.97 -11.01 20.91
CA ALA A 58 2.12 -11.88 21.19
C ALA A 58 3.20 -11.76 20.12
N ALA A 59 2.84 -11.71 18.83
CA ALA A 59 3.79 -11.54 17.75
C ALA A 59 4.54 -10.19 17.85
N LEU A 60 3.83 -9.11 18.18
CA LEU A 60 4.40 -7.77 18.33
C LEU A 60 5.27 -7.64 19.59
N ILE A 61 4.86 -8.26 20.72
CA ILE A 61 5.67 -8.34 21.95
C ILE A 61 6.96 -9.10 21.68
N ASN A 62 6.87 -10.27 21.05
CA ASN A 62 8.02 -11.15 20.82
C ASN A 62 9.08 -10.54 19.90
N CYS A 63 8.73 -9.60 19.04
CA CYS A 63 9.68 -8.88 18.19
C CYS A 63 10.09 -7.50 18.75
N GLY A 64 9.62 -7.10 19.94
CA GLY A 64 9.93 -5.83 20.57
C GLY A 64 9.20 -4.62 20.00
N ALA A 65 8.24 -4.82 19.08
CA ALA A 65 7.52 -3.71 18.46
C ALA A 65 6.67 -2.93 19.48
N THR A 66 6.17 -3.59 20.51
CA THR A 66 5.34 -2.95 21.56
C THR A 66 6.11 -1.96 22.44
N ASP A 67 7.43 -2.03 22.46
CA ASP A 67 8.29 -1.13 23.23
C ASP A 67 8.64 0.15 22.44
N ASP A 68 8.29 0.20 21.17
CA ASP A 68 8.54 1.34 20.29
C ASP A 68 7.31 2.27 20.21
N PRO A 69 7.45 3.57 20.51
CA PRO A 69 6.33 4.51 20.50
C PRO A 69 5.73 4.75 19.12
N ARG A 70 6.40 4.33 18.05
CA ARG A 70 5.90 4.44 16.67
C ARG A 70 4.81 3.40 16.34
N LEU A 71 4.63 2.35 17.17
CA LEU A 71 3.58 1.36 16.95
C LEU A 71 2.22 1.85 17.46
N HIS A 72 1.21 1.81 16.59
CA HIS A 72 -0.19 2.11 16.88
C HIS A 72 -1.08 0.91 16.58
N LEU A 73 -1.31 0.02 17.58
CA LEU A 73 -2.15 -1.16 17.45
C LEU A 73 -3.62 -0.86 17.82
N ALA A 74 -4.57 -1.26 16.97
CA ALA A 74 -5.99 -1.26 17.28
C ALA A 74 -6.73 -2.47 16.66
N PHE A 75 -7.99 -2.68 17.07
CA PHE A 75 -8.81 -3.83 16.70
C PHE A 75 -10.18 -3.37 16.22
N ASN A 76 -10.70 -4.01 15.16
CA ASN A 76 -12.06 -3.75 14.67
C ASN A 76 -13.16 -4.29 15.63
N GLY A 77 -12.84 -5.32 16.42
CA GLY A 77 -13.84 -6.03 17.24
C GLY A 77 -14.60 -7.12 16.48
N THR A 78 -14.75 -6.99 15.17
CA THR A 78 -15.37 -7.98 14.27
C THR A 78 -14.48 -8.21 13.05
N ARG A 79 -14.67 -9.34 12.38
CA ARG A 79 -13.93 -9.64 11.14
C ARG A 79 -14.67 -9.07 9.94
N GLU A 80 -14.10 -8.04 9.33
CA GLU A 80 -14.74 -7.23 8.28
C GLU A 80 -13.97 -7.27 6.94
N GLY A 81 -12.77 -7.85 6.93
CA GLY A 81 -11.90 -7.93 5.77
C GLY A 81 -10.97 -6.72 5.60
N PRO A 82 -9.99 -6.84 4.69
CA PRO A 82 -8.87 -5.90 4.60
C PRO A 82 -9.28 -4.49 4.18
N ALA A 83 -10.28 -4.34 3.33
CA ALA A 83 -10.76 -3.04 2.86
C ALA A 83 -11.28 -2.18 4.02
N ILE A 84 -12.21 -2.72 4.81
CA ILE A 84 -12.78 -2.01 5.97
C ILE A 84 -11.68 -1.78 7.00
N THR A 85 -10.85 -2.78 7.27
CA THR A 85 -9.76 -2.70 8.25
C THR A 85 -8.77 -1.59 7.89
N ARG A 86 -8.36 -1.47 6.62
CA ARG A 86 -7.49 -0.37 6.15
C ARG A 86 -8.20 1.00 6.28
N ASN A 87 -9.48 1.10 5.96
CA ASN A 87 -10.24 2.35 6.08
C ASN A 87 -10.40 2.79 7.55
N VAL A 88 -10.58 1.85 8.48
CA VAL A 88 -10.60 2.15 9.93
C VAL A 88 -9.24 2.70 10.38
N ALA A 89 -8.14 2.09 9.93
CA ALA A 89 -6.80 2.62 10.19
C ALA A 89 -6.59 4.00 9.58
N LEU A 90 -7.01 4.22 8.32
CA LEU A 90 -6.89 5.50 7.62
C LEU A 90 -7.57 6.64 8.39
N GLY A 91 -8.72 6.37 9.03
CA GLY A 91 -9.42 7.35 9.87
C GLY A 91 -8.65 7.81 11.11
N ARG A 92 -7.58 7.09 11.51
CA ARG A 92 -6.73 7.39 12.66
C ARG A 92 -5.41 8.04 12.27
N ILE A 93 -5.09 8.13 10.98
CA ILE A 93 -3.83 8.62 10.44
C ILE A 93 -3.97 10.11 10.07
N ALA A 94 -3.04 10.92 10.57
CA ALA A 94 -2.92 12.33 10.20
C ALA A 94 -1.72 12.62 9.27
N ALA A 95 -0.74 11.72 9.22
CA ALA A 95 0.46 11.85 8.40
C ALA A 95 0.12 12.13 6.93
N PRO A 96 0.84 13.03 6.23
CA PRO A 96 0.56 13.43 4.86
C PRO A 96 0.85 12.33 3.84
N LEU A 97 1.76 11.39 4.17
CA LEU A 97 2.09 10.25 3.34
C LEU A 97 1.70 8.93 4.03
N ILE A 98 1.14 8.01 3.27
CA ILE A 98 0.71 6.71 3.75
C ILE A 98 1.35 5.63 2.89
N GLN A 99 2.19 4.78 3.51
CA GLN A 99 2.75 3.59 2.88
C GLN A 99 1.86 2.39 3.18
N ASN A 100 1.34 1.74 2.15
CA ASN A 100 0.70 0.44 2.33
C ASN A 100 1.78 -0.64 2.57
N LEU A 101 1.55 -1.51 3.56
CA LEU A 101 2.38 -2.68 3.84
C LEU A 101 1.48 -3.81 4.29
N ASP A 102 1.37 -4.85 3.50
CA ASP A 102 0.61 -6.04 3.90
C ASP A 102 1.35 -6.80 5.00
N ALA A 103 0.60 -7.45 5.88
CA ALA A 103 1.15 -8.06 7.11
C ALA A 103 2.18 -9.16 6.85
N ASP A 104 2.14 -9.79 5.69
CA ASP A 104 3.02 -10.87 5.25
C ASP A 104 4.19 -10.41 4.35
N ASP A 105 4.26 -9.11 4.03
CA ASP A 105 5.29 -8.52 3.19
C ASP A 105 6.36 -7.79 4.00
N GLU A 106 7.41 -7.34 3.30
CA GLU A 106 8.52 -6.55 3.84
C GLU A 106 8.83 -5.38 2.91
N LEU A 107 9.26 -4.24 3.46
CA LEU A 107 9.80 -3.15 2.65
C LEU A 107 11.30 -3.36 2.39
N GLU A 108 11.78 -2.90 1.24
CA GLU A 108 13.22 -2.75 1.01
C GLU A 108 13.80 -1.62 1.87
N PRO A 109 15.09 -1.65 2.26
CA PRO A 109 15.64 -0.71 3.25
C PRO A 109 15.50 0.77 2.89
N ASN A 110 15.47 1.12 1.61
CA ASN A 110 15.33 2.51 1.15
C ASN A 110 13.91 2.85 0.68
N ALA A 111 12.94 1.95 0.85
CA ALA A 111 11.61 2.11 0.26
C ALA A 111 10.93 3.42 0.67
N LEU A 112 10.92 3.73 1.96
CA LEU A 112 10.28 4.96 2.44
C LEU A 112 11.01 6.22 1.96
N THR A 113 12.35 6.20 1.94
CA THR A 113 13.17 7.31 1.43
C THR A 113 12.92 7.55 -0.06
N ASP A 114 13.02 6.49 -0.88
CA ASP A 114 12.93 6.62 -2.34
C ASP A 114 11.53 7.06 -2.78
N LEU A 115 10.48 6.47 -2.18
CA LEU A 115 9.10 6.79 -2.51
C LEU A 115 8.70 8.21 -2.07
N SER A 116 9.09 8.62 -0.85
CA SER A 116 8.79 9.98 -0.38
C SER A 116 9.54 11.04 -1.17
N ALA A 117 10.82 10.84 -1.46
CA ALA A 117 11.61 11.76 -2.29
C ALA A 117 11.03 11.90 -3.70
N ALA A 118 10.53 10.80 -4.29
CA ALA A 118 9.87 10.84 -5.59
C ALA A 118 8.59 11.68 -5.58
N LEU A 119 7.79 11.57 -4.51
CA LEU A 119 6.59 12.41 -4.34
C LEU A 119 6.94 13.87 -4.06
N GLU A 120 7.98 14.14 -3.27
CA GLU A 120 8.45 15.52 -3.04
C GLU A 120 8.92 16.18 -4.33
N ALA A 121 9.67 15.47 -5.15
CA ALA A 121 10.15 15.97 -6.45
C ALA A 121 9.02 16.18 -7.46
N ASN A 122 7.86 15.55 -7.26
CA ASN A 122 6.72 15.59 -8.16
C ASN A 122 5.41 15.94 -7.42
N PRO A 123 5.18 17.23 -7.06
CA PRO A 123 4.02 17.64 -6.26
C PRO A 123 2.66 17.32 -6.89
N MET A 124 2.60 17.18 -8.22
CA MET A 124 1.37 16.79 -8.93
C MET A 124 1.05 15.31 -8.84
N ALA A 125 2.03 14.46 -8.54
CA ALA A 125 1.81 13.03 -8.38
C ALA A 125 1.09 12.73 -7.06
N GLY A 126 0.05 11.92 -7.15
CA GLY A 126 -0.76 11.55 -5.99
C GLY A 126 -0.26 10.30 -5.27
N PHE A 127 0.52 9.47 -5.97
CA PHE A 127 1.11 8.25 -5.41
C PHE A 127 2.40 7.87 -6.13
N ALA A 128 3.21 7.07 -5.44
CA ALA A 128 4.45 6.51 -5.97
C ALA A 128 4.52 5.01 -5.68
N VAL A 129 5.16 4.26 -6.58
CA VAL A 129 5.38 2.83 -6.44
C VAL A 129 6.74 2.46 -7.04
N GLY A 130 7.47 1.56 -6.40
CA GLY A 130 8.68 0.95 -6.93
C GLY A 130 8.45 -0.48 -7.39
N ARG A 131 9.52 -1.14 -7.82
CA ARG A 131 9.49 -2.53 -8.25
C ARG A 131 9.23 -3.47 -7.06
N ALA A 132 8.48 -4.54 -7.31
CA ALA A 132 8.30 -5.60 -6.34
C ALA A 132 9.28 -6.77 -6.64
N ARG A 133 9.72 -7.45 -5.58
CA ARG A 133 10.45 -8.71 -5.68
C ARG A 133 9.69 -9.80 -4.93
N ASP A 134 9.46 -10.92 -5.57
CA ASP A 134 8.93 -12.11 -4.91
C ASP A 134 9.92 -12.62 -3.86
N LEU A 135 9.51 -12.71 -2.61
CA LEU A 135 10.26 -13.32 -1.52
C LEU A 135 9.81 -14.77 -1.37
N LEU A 136 10.62 -15.69 -1.85
CA LEU A 136 10.34 -17.12 -1.80
C LEU A 136 10.57 -17.69 -0.39
N SER A 137 10.01 -18.88 -0.11
CA SER A 137 10.22 -19.57 1.17
C SER A 137 11.69 -19.96 1.43
N SER A 138 12.50 -20.01 0.40
CA SER A 138 13.97 -20.21 0.49
C SER A 138 14.73 -18.95 0.95
N GLY A 139 14.08 -17.78 1.00
CA GLY A 139 14.71 -16.48 1.17
C GLY A 139 15.23 -15.84 -0.12
N GLU A 140 15.13 -16.53 -1.25
CA GLU A 140 15.50 -15.99 -2.56
C GLU A 140 14.56 -14.87 -2.97
N LEU A 141 15.11 -13.80 -3.56
CA LEU A 141 14.38 -12.66 -4.10
C LEU A 141 14.40 -12.70 -5.63
N ARG A 142 13.23 -12.64 -6.26
CA ARG A 142 13.07 -12.60 -7.72
C ARG A 142 12.26 -11.38 -8.12
N PHE A 143 12.69 -10.64 -9.13
CA PHE A 143 11.89 -9.54 -9.66
C PHE A 143 10.56 -10.05 -10.19
N CYS A 144 9.47 -9.34 -9.82
CA CYS A 144 8.19 -9.48 -10.49
C CYS A 144 8.27 -8.83 -11.88
N PRO A 145 7.64 -9.42 -12.90
CA PRO A 145 7.49 -8.74 -14.18
C PRO A 145 6.71 -7.43 -14.01
N ASP A 146 7.25 -6.35 -14.54
CA ASP A 146 6.61 -5.04 -14.52
C ASP A 146 6.07 -4.70 -15.90
N ASP A 147 4.88 -4.08 -15.94
CA ASP A 147 4.20 -3.73 -17.18
C ASP A 147 4.36 -2.24 -17.53
N LEU A 148 4.91 -1.43 -16.62
CA LEU A 148 5.08 0.00 -16.82
C LEU A 148 6.54 0.44 -16.82
N PRO A 149 6.92 1.37 -17.73
CA PRO A 149 8.23 2.00 -17.66
C PRO A 149 8.35 2.88 -16.41
N PRO A 150 9.58 3.10 -15.90
CA PRO A 150 9.80 4.04 -14.81
C PRO A 150 9.56 5.49 -15.29
N GLY A 151 9.19 6.34 -14.35
CA GLY A 151 8.95 7.76 -14.56
C GLY A 151 7.55 8.22 -14.16
N LEU A 152 7.20 9.43 -14.62
CA LEU A 152 5.89 10.01 -14.40
C LEU A 152 4.87 9.35 -15.33
N ILE A 153 3.83 8.79 -14.72
CA ILE A 153 2.66 8.21 -15.41
C ILE A 153 1.53 9.24 -15.31
N GLY A 154 1.00 9.64 -16.43
CA GLY A 154 -0.08 10.63 -16.51
C GLY A 154 -1.40 10.15 -15.88
N ARG A 155 -2.27 11.10 -15.58
CA ARG A 155 -3.61 10.83 -15.06
C ARG A 155 -4.38 9.93 -16.04
N GLY A 156 -4.86 8.77 -15.59
CA GLY A 156 -5.59 7.79 -16.37
C GLY A 156 -4.72 6.75 -17.09
N GLU A 157 -3.42 6.98 -17.29
CA GLU A 157 -2.55 6.06 -18.03
C GLU A 157 -2.42 4.68 -17.36
N LEU A 158 -2.37 4.62 -16.03
CA LEU A 158 -2.36 3.35 -15.31
C LEU A 158 -3.68 2.57 -15.51
N LEU A 159 -4.81 3.27 -15.55
CA LEU A 159 -6.11 2.69 -15.87
C LEU A 159 -6.12 2.14 -17.30
N GLU A 160 -5.60 2.89 -18.27
CA GLU A 160 -5.49 2.44 -19.67
C GLU A 160 -4.61 1.20 -19.79
N ALA A 161 -3.45 1.20 -19.11
CA ALA A 161 -2.57 0.03 -19.07
C ALA A 161 -3.30 -1.20 -18.49
N TRP A 162 -4.05 -1.06 -17.39
CA TRP A 162 -4.80 -2.16 -16.81
C TRP A 162 -5.91 -2.70 -17.73
N ILE A 163 -6.65 -1.83 -18.43
CA ILE A 163 -7.72 -2.22 -19.33
C ILE A 163 -7.20 -3.07 -20.52
N THR A 164 -5.94 -2.84 -20.92
CA THR A 164 -5.30 -3.58 -22.03
C THR A 164 -4.74 -4.94 -21.62
N LEU A 165 -4.62 -5.24 -20.32
CA LEU A 165 -4.16 -6.55 -19.87
C LEU A 165 -5.20 -7.64 -20.18
N THR A 166 -4.72 -8.79 -20.64
CA THR A 166 -5.58 -9.98 -20.87
C THR A 166 -6.06 -10.61 -19.59
N ASP A 167 -5.24 -10.53 -18.54
CA ASP A 167 -5.60 -10.92 -17.17
C ASP A 167 -5.96 -9.67 -16.36
N THR A 168 -7.27 -9.44 -16.20
CA THR A 168 -7.80 -8.28 -15.47
C THR A 168 -7.62 -8.35 -13.97
N TYR A 169 -7.17 -9.47 -13.40
CA TYR A 169 -6.77 -9.58 -11.99
C TYR A 169 -5.32 -9.20 -11.77
N ARG A 170 -4.51 -9.18 -12.82
CA ARG A 170 -3.16 -8.65 -12.77
C ARG A 170 -3.20 -7.13 -12.80
N LEU A 171 -2.41 -6.50 -11.94
CA LEU A 171 -2.25 -5.05 -11.90
C LEU A 171 -0.93 -4.65 -12.57
N PRO A 172 -0.88 -3.49 -13.25
CA PRO A 172 0.36 -3.00 -13.88
C PRO A 172 1.47 -2.67 -12.87
N VAL A 173 1.12 -2.47 -11.61
CA VAL A 173 2.02 -2.25 -10.47
C VAL A 173 1.56 -3.04 -9.26
N HIS A 174 2.46 -3.35 -8.32
CA HIS A 174 2.10 -4.11 -7.13
C HIS A 174 1.39 -3.23 -6.09
N PRO A 175 0.13 -3.52 -5.70
CA PRO A 175 -0.67 -2.61 -4.87
C PRO A 175 -0.21 -2.54 -3.41
N ALA A 176 0.48 -3.58 -2.89
CA ALA A 176 0.95 -3.61 -1.51
C ALA A 176 2.15 -2.66 -1.25
N GLY A 177 2.85 -2.21 -2.30
CA GLY A 177 4.03 -1.36 -2.18
C GLY A 177 3.79 0.12 -2.49
N VAL A 178 2.54 0.55 -2.61
CA VAL A 178 2.23 1.94 -3.02
C VAL A 178 2.32 2.89 -1.83
N MET A 179 3.01 4.02 -2.04
CA MET A 179 2.96 5.18 -1.17
C MET A 179 1.98 6.22 -1.71
N TRP A 180 1.07 6.67 -0.88
CA TRP A 180 -0.03 7.55 -1.21
C TRP A 180 0.13 8.91 -0.56
N ARG A 181 -0.27 9.99 -1.24
CA ARG A 181 -0.69 11.19 -0.52
C ARG A 181 -2.02 10.90 0.17
N ARG A 182 -2.10 11.22 1.46
CA ARG A 182 -3.31 10.98 2.26
C ARG A 182 -4.55 11.60 1.64
N ASP A 183 -4.44 12.82 1.13
CA ASP A 183 -5.57 13.54 0.54
C ASP A 183 -6.10 12.87 -0.71
N LEU A 184 -5.22 12.25 -1.53
CA LEU A 184 -5.66 11.41 -2.65
C LEU A 184 -6.43 10.17 -2.17
N LEU A 185 -5.96 9.48 -1.11
CA LEU A 185 -6.69 8.35 -0.54
C LEU A 185 -8.09 8.74 -0.09
N LEU A 186 -8.22 9.90 0.56
CA LEU A 186 -9.52 10.43 0.99
C LEU A 186 -10.40 10.81 -0.20
N ALA A 187 -9.85 11.50 -1.21
CA ALA A 187 -10.57 11.87 -2.43
C ALA A 187 -11.03 10.63 -3.23
N ALA A 188 -10.23 9.56 -3.26
CA ALA A 188 -10.59 8.28 -3.88
C ALA A 188 -11.63 7.48 -3.08
N GLY A 189 -11.87 7.85 -1.81
CA GLY A 189 -12.81 7.18 -0.90
C GLY A 189 -12.22 5.95 -0.21
N GLY A 190 -10.89 5.83 -0.14
CA GLY A 190 -10.20 4.69 0.47
C GLY A 190 -10.41 3.38 -0.29
N TRP A 191 -10.26 2.24 0.41
CA TRP A 191 -10.45 0.92 -0.16
C TRP A 191 -11.92 0.57 -0.30
N ALA A 192 -12.35 0.23 -1.53
CA ALA A 192 -13.73 -0.17 -1.79
C ALA A 192 -14.06 -1.50 -1.10
N ALA A 193 -15.28 -1.62 -0.57
CA ALA A 193 -15.79 -2.85 0.05
C ALA A 193 -16.09 -3.90 -1.05
N MET A 194 -15.06 -4.44 -1.66
CA MET A 194 -15.10 -5.44 -2.72
C MET A 194 -14.40 -6.72 -2.31
N ARG A 195 -14.81 -7.83 -2.89
CA ARG A 195 -14.21 -9.13 -2.60
C ARG A 195 -13.02 -9.35 -3.54
N GLY A 196 -11.78 -9.15 -3.04
CA GLY A 196 -10.53 -9.37 -3.81
C GLY A 196 -10.17 -8.29 -4.83
N MET A 197 -10.99 -7.25 -4.99
CA MET A 197 -10.77 -6.16 -5.94
C MET A 197 -10.64 -4.80 -5.26
N GLU A 198 -10.51 -4.75 -3.95
CA GLU A 198 -10.40 -3.51 -3.18
C GLU A 198 -9.18 -2.68 -3.55
N ASP A 199 -8.04 -3.34 -3.75
CA ASP A 199 -6.78 -2.69 -4.15
C ASP A 199 -6.84 -2.22 -5.60
N THR A 200 -7.42 -3.03 -6.50
CA THR A 200 -7.66 -2.65 -7.90
C THR A 200 -8.58 -1.44 -7.98
N ALA A 201 -9.67 -1.44 -7.22
CA ALA A 201 -10.64 -0.35 -7.23
C ALA A 201 -10.02 0.97 -6.74
N LEU A 202 -9.20 0.92 -5.69
CA LEU A 202 -8.47 2.08 -5.20
C LEU A 202 -7.46 2.57 -6.23
N LEU A 203 -6.60 1.68 -6.74
CA LEU A 203 -5.53 2.04 -7.66
C LEU A 203 -6.06 2.66 -8.95
N MET A 204 -7.14 2.10 -9.53
CA MET A 204 -7.76 2.64 -10.73
C MET A 204 -8.48 3.97 -10.47
N SER A 205 -9.13 4.12 -9.31
CA SER A 205 -9.73 5.38 -8.90
C SER A 205 -8.67 6.47 -8.69
N ALA A 206 -7.57 6.13 -8.03
CA ALA A 206 -6.46 7.05 -7.80
C ALA A 206 -5.79 7.47 -9.12
N SER A 207 -5.56 6.52 -10.05
CA SER A 207 -5.06 6.82 -11.40
C SER A 207 -5.98 7.77 -12.16
N ALA A 208 -7.30 7.61 -12.04
CA ALA A 208 -8.28 8.51 -12.66
C ALA A 208 -8.30 9.91 -12.03
N LEU A 209 -7.75 10.10 -10.83
CA LEU A 209 -7.71 11.37 -10.12
C LEU A 209 -6.37 12.08 -10.22
N ALA A 210 -5.24 11.32 -10.26
CA ALA A 210 -3.90 11.87 -10.15
C ALA A 210 -2.89 11.15 -11.05
N PRO A 211 -1.82 11.84 -11.48
CA PRO A 211 -0.61 11.18 -11.98
C PRO A 211 0.07 10.34 -10.90
N ALA A 212 0.94 9.41 -11.33
CA ALA A 212 1.74 8.55 -10.46
C ALA A 212 3.23 8.60 -10.82
N ILE A 213 4.09 8.19 -9.90
CA ILE A 213 5.51 7.93 -10.18
C ILE A 213 5.80 6.46 -10.06
N VAL A 214 6.41 5.89 -11.08
CA VAL A 214 6.98 4.53 -11.06
C VAL A 214 8.49 4.63 -10.94
N LEU A 215 9.05 4.06 -9.89
CA LEU A 215 10.50 4.03 -9.64
C LEU A 215 11.11 2.75 -10.21
N ASP A 216 12.33 2.84 -10.75
CA ASP A 216 13.09 1.68 -11.24
C ASP A 216 13.98 1.06 -10.15
N VAL A 217 13.55 1.11 -8.92
CA VAL A 217 14.21 0.50 -7.77
C VAL A 217 13.24 -0.40 -7.02
N PRO A 218 13.72 -1.49 -6.38
CA PRO A 218 12.86 -2.34 -5.58
C PRO A 218 12.48 -1.61 -4.28
N THR A 219 11.18 -1.66 -3.95
CA THR A 219 10.63 -1.08 -2.71
C THR A 219 9.86 -2.09 -1.87
N LEU A 220 9.46 -3.21 -2.48
CA LEU A 220 8.64 -4.23 -1.84
C LEU A 220 9.24 -5.63 -2.02
N ARG A 221 9.25 -6.42 -0.94
CA ARG A 221 9.47 -7.87 -0.93
C ARG A 221 8.13 -8.55 -0.71
N TYR A 222 7.53 -9.03 -1.78
CA TYR A 222 6.24 -9.70 -1.79
C TYR A 222 6.41 -11.17 -1.42
N ARG A 223 6.00 -11.56 -0.22
CA ARG A 223 6.18 -12.92 0.28
C ARG A 223 5.25 -13.91 -0.41
N LYS A 224 5.84 -15.00 -0.93
CA LYS A 224 5.09 -16.10 -1.57
C LYS A 224 4.85 -17.23 -0.58
N HIS A 225 3.59 -17.55 -0.34
CA HIS A 225 3.19 -18.70 0.48
C HIS A 225 1.79 -19.21 0.09
N HIS A 226 1.49 -20.47 0.42
CA HIS A 226 0.25 -21.16 0.03
C HIS A 226 -1.04 -20.63 0.69
N LEU A 227 -0.92 -19.79 1.71
CA LEU A 227 -2.08 -19.20 2.41
C LEU A 227 -2.49 -17.84 1.87
N GLN A 228 -1.79 -17.31 0.86
CA GLN A 228 -2.11 -16.01 0.28
C GLN A 228 -3.56 -15.98 -0.21
N ARG A 229 -4.23 -14.85 0.04
CA ARG A 229 -5.60 -14.65 -0.40
C ARG A 229 -5.72 -14.63 -1.92
N SER A 230 -4.74 -14.05 -2.61
CA SER A 230 -4.66 -13.97 -4.07
C SER A 230 -4.58 -15.33 -4.78
N THR A 231 -4.20 -16.40 -4.07
CA THR A 231 -4.15 -17.76 -4.64
C THR A 231 -5.48 -18.53 -4.52
N ARG A 232 -6.49 -17.95 -3.86
CA ARG A 232 -7.78 -18.61 -3.62
C ARG A 232 -8.81 -18.22 -4.66
N PRO A 233 -9.37 -19.15 -5.47
CA PRO A 233 -10.38 -18.84 -6.48
C PRO A 233 -11.60 -18.08 -5.92
N SER A 234 -12.06 -18.44 -4.71
CA SER A 234 -13.19 -17.78 -4.05
C SER A 234 -12.97 -16.29 -3.73
N THR A 235 -11.73 -15.82 -3.74
CA THR A 235 -11.43 -14.39 -3.56
C THR A 235 -11.99 -13.54 -4.69
N PHE A 236 -12.09 -14.11 -5.90
CA PHE A 236 -12.49 -13.40 -7.12
C PHE A 236 -13.89 -13.81 -7.63
N GLU A 237 -14.70 -14.45 -6.79
CA GLU A 237 -16.10 -14.75 -7.13
C GLU A 237 -16.88 -13.47 -7.45
N GLY A 238 -17.62 -13.47 -8.58
CA GLY A 238 -18.32 -12.29 -9.08
C GLY A 238 -17.38 -11.23 -9.69
N GLY A 239 -16.18 -11.62 -10.11
CA GLY A 239 -15.14 -10.72 -10.58
C GLY A 239 -15.53 -9.88 -11.79
N GLU A 240 -16.30 -10.41 -12.74
CA GLU A 240 -16.73 -9.64 -13.93
C GLU A 240 -17.58 -8.42 -13.54
N GLN A 241 -18.51 -8.58 -12.61
CA GLN A 241 -19.33 -7.48 -12.10
C GLN A 241 -18.48 -6.45 -11.34
N GLN A 242 -17.51 -6.92 -10.55
CA GLN A 242 -16.59 -6.04 -9.83
C GLN A 242 -15.68 -5.28 -10.80
N ILE A 243 -15.11 -5.94 -11.81
CA ILE A 243 -14.30 -5.31 -12.87
C ILE A 243 -15.12 -4.23 -13.60
N SER A 244 -16.37 -4.55 -13.98
CA SER A 244 -17.28 -3.61 -14.63
C SER A 244 -17.53 -2.37 -13.75
N LEU A 245 -17.74 -2.55 -12.44
CA LEU A 245 -17.94 -1.46 -11.50
C LEU A 245 -16.66 -0.61 -11.33
N VAL A 246 -15.48 -1.24 -11.22
CA VAL A 246 -14.18 -0.53 -11.14
C VAL A 246 -13.97 0.34 -12.37
N ARG A 247 -14.20 -0.20 -13.57
CA ARG A 247 -14.09 0.53 -14.84
C ARG A 247 -15.06 1.71 -14.91
N ALA A 248 -16.33 1.50 -14.56
CA ALA A 248 -17.34 2.56 -14.58
C ALA A 248 -17.01 3.69 -13.61
N ARG A 249 -16.56 3.33 -12.37
CA ARG A 249 -16.14 4.32 -11.37
C ARG A 249 -14.93 5.10 -11.84
N ALA A 250 -13.88 4.45 -12.31
CA ALA A 250 -12.67 5.11 -12.77
C ALA A 250 -12.95 6.02 -13.97
N ALA A 251 -13.78 5.58 -14.96
CA ALA A 251 -14.20 6.41 -16.08
C ALA A 251 -14.97 7.66 -15.63
N SER A 252 -15.87 7.54 -14.66
CA SER A 252 -16.60 8.68 -14.09
C SER A 252 -15.65 9.67 -13.40
N LEU A 253 -14.67 9.18 -12.63
CA LEU A 253 -13.67 10.04 -11.97
C LEU A 253 -12.76 10.74 -12.99
N LEU A 254 -12.41 10.07 -14.08
CA LEU A 254 -11.53 10.62 -15.12
C LEU A 254 -12.17 11.83 -15.85
N THR A 255 -13.49 11.87 -15.98
CA THR A 255 -14.21 13.00 -16.57
C THR A 255 -14.33 14.21 -15.63
N GLY A 256 -14.14 14.01 -14.33
CA GLY A 256 -14.19 15.04 -13.30
C GLY A 256 -12.88 15.81 -13.12
N PRO A 257 -12.84 16.73 -12.15
CA PRO A 257 -11.62 17.43 -11.76
C PRO A 257 -10.58 16.45 -11.22
N GLY A 258 -9.29 16.79 -11.34
CA GLY A 258 -8.23 16.05 -10.66
C GLY A 258 -8.27 16.24 -9.14
N TRP A 259 -7.55 15.39 -8.41
CA TRP A 259 -7.56 15.35 -6.95
C TRP A 259 -7.17 16.66 -6.26
N LEU A 260 -6.24 17.44 -6.85
CA LEU A 260 -5.84 18.74 -6.29
C LEU A 260 -6.97 19.76 -6.23
N ALA A 261 -7.94 19.67 -7.13
CA ALA A 261 -9.13 20.52 -7.09
C ALA A 261 -10.19 20.05 -6.08
N LEU A 262 -10.03 18.83 -5.53
CA LEU A 262 -10.91 18.28 -4.50
C LEU A 262 -10.34 18.45 -3.08
N ALA A 263 -9.05 18.81 -2.97
CA ALA A 263 -8.35 18.97 -1.69
C ALA A 263 -8.49 20.39 -1.09
N HIS A 264 -9.21 21.27 -1.76
CA HIS A 264 -9.55 22.64 -1.36
C HIS A 264 -11.06 22.81 -1.30
#